data_4a1a058c0cfdc5e413b0c8c1b0a0c99c
#
_entry.id   4a1a058c0cfdc5e413b0c8c1b0a0c99c
#
_cell.length_a   1.000
_cell.length_b   1.000
_cell.length_c   1.000
_cell.angle_alpha   90.00
_cell.angle_beta   90.00
_cell.angle_gamma   90.00
#
_symmetry.space_group_name_H-M   'P 1'
#
loop_
_entity.id
_entity.type
_entity.pdbx_description
1 polymer ?
#
loop_
_entity_poly.entity_id
_entity_poly.type
_entity_poly.pdbx_seq_one_letter_code
_entity_poly.pdbx_strand_id
1 'polypeptide(L)'
;MIEDKGLGLIHVYYGQGVGKTTRAVGMAVRAAGAGLRVDFVQFMKSGISGEVTAFKNIPNIHYRCPGDHPFIMSQGPKPLHYKHADIALAFALEAPHRGTHLLVCDEILDTLIFKLLKKTQLLELIERCKGKVELVMTGMSTPSDLIESADYATEFVQIKHAYYTGAKARKGIEY
;
A
#
# COMPACT_ATOMS: atom_id res chain seq x y z
N MET A 1 9.11 6.86 27.96
CA MET A 1 9.69 7.57 26.81
C MET A 1 9.70 6.58 25.66
N ILE A 2 9.02 6.88 24.55
CA ILE A 2 9.15 6.09 23.32
C ILE A 2 10.56 6.40 22.81
N GLU A 3 11.45 5.40 22.81
CA GLU A 3 12.75 5.54 22.15
C GLU A 3 12.51 6.08 20.73
N ASP A 4 13.24 7.11 20.35
CA ASP A 4 13.29 7.60 18.98
C ASP A 4 13.86 6.47 18.11
N LYS A 5 12.96 5.73 17.46
CA LYS A 5 13.32 4.58 16.62
C LYS A 5 13.82 5.01 15.24
N GLY A 6 13.97 6.32 14.99
CA GLY A 6 14.37 6.86 13.68
C GLY A 6 13.37 6.53 12.57
N LEU A 7 12.09 6.36 12.92
CA LEU A 7 11.00 6.07 11.98
C LEU A 7 10.38 7.36 11.45
N GLY A 8 9.59 7.23 10.39
CA GLY A 8 8.83 8.34 9.81
C GLY A 8 9.33 8.77 8.45
N LEU A 9 10.09 7.90 7.78
CA LEU A 9 10.48 8.08 6.39
C LEU A 9 9.36 7.63 5.45
N ILE A 10 9.32 8.24 4.28
CA ILE A 10 8.30 8.02 3.25
C ILE A 10 8.89 7.21 2.10
N HIS A 11 8.27 6.08 1.80
CA HIS A 11 8.66 5.19 0.71
C HIS A 11 7.59 5.17 -0.38
N VAL A 12 8.00 5.38 -1.62
CA VAL A 12 7.16 5.26 -2.82
C VAL A 12 7.70 4.12 -3.69
N TYR A 13 6.88 3.08 -3.92
CA TYR A 13 7.18 1.93 -4.77
C TYR A 13 6.24 1.94 -5.97
N TYR A 14 6.75 2.27 -7.15
CA TYR A 14 5.93 2.46 -8.33
C TYR A 14 6.50 1.75 -9.55
N GLY A 15 5.76 1.72 -10.64
CA GLY A 15 6.20 1.16 -11.92
C GLY A 15 5.41 -0.07 -12.36
N GLN A 16 5.67 -0.50 -13.59
CA GLN A 16 4.93 -1.60 -14.24
C GLN A 16 5.48 -2.99 -13.86
N GLY A 17 6.67 -3.05 -13.28
CA GLY A 17 7.31 -4.31 -12.88
C GLY A 17 6.61 -4.96 -11.69
N VAL A 18 6.71 -6.28 -11.63
CA VAL A 18 6.22 -7.10 -10.51
C VAL A 18 7.07 -6.89 -9.26
N GLY A 19 6.50 -7.16 -8.07
CA GLY A 19 7.24 -7.17 -6.82
C GLY A 19 6.96 -5.99 -5.88
N LYS A 20 6.19 -4.97 -6.27
CA LYS A 20 5.83 -3.83 -5.40
C LYS A 20 5.15 -4.27 -4.12
N THR A 21 4.03 -4.98 -4.22
CA THR A 21 3.30 -5.56 -3.07
C THR A 21 4.20 -6.53 -2.30
N THR A 22 4.93 -7.43 -2.99
CA THR A 22 5.85 -8.40 -2.35
C THR A 22 6.92 -7.71 -1.52
N ARG A 23 7.51 -6.60 -2.02
CA ARG A 23 8.47 -5.79 -1.26
C ARG A 23 7.82 -5.17 -0.02
N ALA A 24 6.61 -4.62 -0.16
CA ALA A 24 5.86 -4.02 0.94
C ALA A 24 5.50 -5.07 2.01
N VAL A 25 5.05 -6.26 1.59
CA VAL A 25 4.82 -7.44 2.46
C VAL A 25 6.10 -7.83 3.19
N GLY A 26 7.22 -7.94 2.48
CA GLY A 26 8.53 -8.27 3.09
C GLY A 26 8.94 -7.25 4.15
N MET A 27 8.72 -5.95 3.91
CA MET A 27 8.98 -4.90 4.89
C MET A 27 8.06 -5.00 6.10
N ALA A 28 6.77 -5.27 5.89
CA ALA A 28 5.78 -5.48 6.96
C ALA A 28 6.17 -6.66 7.87
N VAL A 29 6.53 -7.80 7.28
CA VAL A 29 6.98 -9.00 8.02
C VAL A 29 8.26 -8.71 8.81
N ARG A 30 9.24 -8.02 8.21
CA ARG A 30 10.49 -7.62 8.87
C ARG A 30 10.21 -6.71 10.07
N ALA A 31 9.37 -5.70 9.90
CA ALA A 31 9.00 -4.77 10.95
C ALA A 31 8.27 -5.47 12.11
N ALA A 32 7.29 -6.33 11.79
CA ALA A 32 6.57 -7.13 12.78
C ALA A 32 7.49 -8.08 13.54
N GLY A 33 8.45 -8.72 12.85
CA GLY A 33 9.47 -9.57 13.47
C GLY A 33 10.41 -8.81 14.42
N ALA A 34 10.58 -7.52 14.21
CA ALA A 34 11.31 -6.61 15.12
C ALA A 34 10.41 -6.06 16.25
N GLY A 35 9.18 -6.54 16.40
CA GLY A 35 8.25 -6.10 17.41
C GLY A 35 7.53 -4.77 17.10
N LEU A 36 7.67 -4.24 15.88
CA LEU A 36 6.97 -3.04 15.47
C LEU A 36 5.52 -3.33 15.13
N ARG A 37 4.62 -2.41 15.48
CA ARG A 37 3.22 -2.44 15.07
C ARG A 37 3.10 -1.99 13.61
N VAL A 38 2.50 -2.84 12.79
CA VAL A 38 2.30 -2.61 11.36
C VAL A 38 0.80 -2.51 11.06
N ASP A 39 0.38 -1.45 10.38
CA ASP A 39 -0.92 -1.37 9.73
C ASP A 39 -0.72 -1.59 8.22
N PHE A 40 -1.31 -2.65 7.67
CA PHE A 40 -1.24 -2.97 6.24
C PHE A 40 -2.63 -2.77 5.61
N VAL A 41 -2.76 -1.74 4.79
CA VAL A 41 -4.01 -1.32 4.16
C VAL A 41 -3.94 -1.59 2.67
N GLN A 42 -4.86 -2.41 2.16
CA GLN A 42 -4.97 -2.64 0.71
C GLN A 42 -6.09 -1.79 0.12
N PHE A 43 -5.72 -1.00 -0.88
CA PHE A 43 -6.63 -0.25 -1.75
C PHE A 43 -6.93 -1.08 -2.98
N MET A 44 -8.10 -0.91 -3.59
CA MET A 44 -8.48 -1.51 -4.88
C MET A 44 -8.31 -3.04 -4.97
N LYS A 45 -8.33 -3.74 -3.85
CA LYS A 45 -8.20 -5.20 -3.75
C LYS A 45 -9.40 -5.84 -3.08
N SER A 46 -9.58 -7.16 -3.31
CA SER A 46 -10.66 -7.94 -2.70
C SER A 46 -10.29 -8.53 -1.33
N GLY A 47 -9.02 -8.42 -0.91
CA GLY A 47 -8.56 -9.02 0.34
C GLY A 47 -8.40 -10.54 0.30
N ILE A 48 -8.29 -11.11 -0.91
CA ILE A 48 -8.13 -12.56 -1.12
C ILE A 48 -6.77 -12.82 -1.76
N SER A 49 -5.74 -12.99 -0.93
CA SER A 49 -4.39 -13.33 -1.41
C SER A 49 -3.61 -14.05 -0.33
N GLY A 50 -2.49 -14.65 -0.70
CA GLY A 50 -1.67 -15.47 0.19
C GLY A 50 -1.13 -14.71 1.40
N GLU A 51 -0.70 -13.47 1.20
CA GLU A 51 -0.20 -12.61 2.28
C GLU A 51 -1.26 -12.31 3.33
N VAL A 52 -2.53 -12.14 2.93
CA VAL A 52 -3.63 -11.89 3.88
C VAL A 52 -3.83 -13.08 4.82
N THR A 53 -3.67 -14.30 4.29
CA THR A 53 -3.73 -15.52 5.11
C THR A 53 -2.53 -15.60 6.06
N ALA A 54 -1.32 -15.26 5.59
CA ALA A 54 -0.11 -15.25 6.39
C ALA A 54 -0.18 -14.23 7.54
N PHE A 55 -0.69 -13.02 7.28
CA PHE A 55 -0.81 -11.94 8.26
C PHE A 55 -1.66 -12.33 9.48
N LYS A 56 -2.65 -13.23 9.33
CA LYS A 56 -3.47 -13.73 10.46
C LYS A 56 -2.62 -14.42 11.55
N ASN A 57 -1.43 -14.91 11.19
CA ASN A 57 -0.51 -15.60 12.09
C ASN A 57 0.64 -14.69 12.58
N ILE A 58 0.63 -13.42 12.24
CA ILE A 58 1.67 -12.44 12.65
C ILE A 58 1.01 -11.38 13.54
N PRO A 59 1.17 -11.46 14.88
CA PRO A 59 0.38 -10.65 15.82
C PRO A 59 0.52 -9.14 15.64
N ASN A 60 1.67 -8.67 15.17
CA ASN A 60 1.95 -7.25 15.04
C ASN A 60 1.52 -6.65 13.70
N ILE A 61 0.92 -7.44 12.78
CA ILE A 61 0.38 -6.94 11.51
C ILE A 61 -1.15 -6.84 11.62
N HIS A 62 -1.64 -5.62 11.57
CA HIS A 62 -3.07 -5.30 11.51
C HIS A 62 -3.45 -5.04 10.06
N TYR A 63 -4.07 -6.04 9.46
CA TYR A 63 -4.51 -5.98 8.06
C TYR A 63 -5.88 -5.31 7.93
N ARG A 64 -6.01 -4.45 6.92
CA ARG A 64 -7.27 -3.79 6.56
C ARG A 64 -7.49 -3.79 5.05
N CYS A 65 -8.65 -4.27 4.64
CA CYS A 65 -9.21 -4.11 3.29
C CYS A 65 -10.69 -3.74 3.46
N PRO A 66 -11.18 -2.68 2.79
CA PRO A 66 -12.58 -2.22 2.97
C PRO A 66 -13.64 -3.22 2.53
N GLY A 67 -13.28 -4.17 1.70
CA GLY A 67 -14.19 -5.19 1.20
C GLY A 67 -13.88 -5.62 -0.23
N ASP A 68 -14.73 -6.46 -0.80
CA ASP A 68 -14.59 -6.92 -2.16
C ASP A 68 -14.66 -5.74 -3.14
N HIS A 69 -13.54 -5.49 -3.80
CA HIS A 69 -13.40 -4.38 -4.75
C HIS A 69 -13.54 -4.93 -6.17
N PRO A 70 -14.68 -4.68 -6.84
CA PRO A 70 -14.86 -5.16 -8.20
C PRO A 70 -13.86 -4.49 -9.14
N PHE A 71 -13.52 -5.17 -10.24
CA PHE A 71 -12.68 -4.57 -11.27
C PHE A 71 -13.32 -3.30 -11.84
N ILE A 72 -12.49 -2.26 -12.03
CA ILE A 72 -12.91 -1.05 -12.73
C ILE A 72 -12.86 -1.34 -14.22
N MET A 73 -14.04 -1.45 -14.81
CA MET A 73 -14.24 -1.73 -16.24
C MET A 73 -14.16 -0.44 -17.06
N SER A 74 -14.30 -0.56 -18.39
CA SER A 74 -14.27 0.57 -19.34
C SER A 74 -15.30 1.67 -19.06
N GLN A 75 -16.40 1.36 -18.33
CA GLN A 75 -17.38 2.35 -17.90
C GLN A 75 -16.87 3.25 -16.73
N GLY A 76 -15.69 2.98 -16.22
CA GLY A 76 -15.08 3.72 -15.13
C GLY A 76 -15.52 3.27 -13.73
N PRO A 77 -15.11 4.00 -12.69
CA PRO A 77 -15.38 3.66 -11.30
C PRO A 77 -16.88 3.77 -10.96
N LYS A 78 -17.35 2.86 -10.09
CA LYS A 78 -18.69 2.86 -9.50
C LYS A 78 -18.65 3.52 -8.11
N PRO A 79 -19.79 3.95 -7.53
CA PRO A 79 -19.85 4.54 -6.18
C PRO A 79 -19.16 3.71 -5.10
N LEU A 80 -19.19 2.39 -5.21
CA LEU A 80 -18.52 1.48 -4.28
C LEU A 80 -16.99 1.65 -4.26
N HIS A 81 -16.37 1.94 -5.42
CA HIS A 81 -14.92 2.15 -5.50
C HIS A 81 -14.49 3.38 -4.70
N TYR A 82 -15.22 4.49 -4.82
CA TYR A 82 -14.97 5.71 -4.03
C TYR A 82 -15.15 5.44 -2.53
N LYS A 83 -16.26 4.78 -2.15
CA LYS A 83 -16.52 4.42 -0.75
C LYS A 83 -15.40 3.58 -0.15
N HIS A 84 -14.89 2.58 -0.88
CA HIS A 84 -13.78 1.76 -0.41
C HIS A 84 -12.48 2.55 -0.28
N ALA A 85 -12.17 3.42 -1.25
CA ALA A 85 -11.00 4.28 -1.19
C ALA A 85 -11.05 5.24 0.02
N ASP A 86 -12.21 5.86 0.27
CA ASP A 86 -12.42 6.75 1.41
C ASP A 86 -12.28 6.02 2.76
N ILE A 87 -12.85 4.81 2.89
CA ILE A 87 -12.73 3.99 4.12
C ILE A 87 -11.27 3.61 4.37
N ALA A 88 -10.53 3.19 3.33
CA ALA A 88 -9.13 2.83 3.46
C ALA A 88 -8.27 4.05 3.84
N LEU A 89 -8.51 5.18 3.20
CA LEU A 89 -7.78 6.42 3.49
C LEU A 89 -8.08 6.93 4.90
N ALA A 90 -9.33 6.95 5.33
CA ALA A 90 -9.70 7.36 6.68
C ALA A 90 -8.97 6.50 7.73
N PHE A 91 -8.90 5.19 7.50
CA PHE A 91 -8.13 4.31 8.37
C PHE A 91 -6.63 4.63 8.34
N ALA A 92 -6.05 4.88 7.17
CA ALA A 92 -4.63 5.22 7.02
C ALA A 92 -4.27 6.54 7.73
N LEU A 93 -5.10 7.58 7.61
CA LEU A 93 -4.88 8.89 8.22
C LEU A 93 -4.83 8.85 9.77
N GLU A 94 -5.47 7.85 10.38
CA GLU A 94 -5.48 7.65 11.84
C GLU A 94 -4.29 6.82 12.35
N ALA A 95 -3.40 6.34 11.49
CA ALA A 95 -2.25 5.50 11.87
C ALA A 95 -1.37 6.15 12.96
N PRO A 96 -1.01 7.47 12.90
CA PRO A 96 -0.19 8.10 13.92
C PRO A 96 -0.85 8.05 15.32
N HIS A 97 -2.18 8.13 15.38
CA HIS A 97 -2.94 8.12 16.65
C HIS A 97 -3.11 6.72 17.23
N ARG A 98 -2.94 5.67 16.40
CA ARG A 98 -3.03 4.27 16.85
C ARG A 98 -1.71 3.69 17.36
N GLY A 99 -0.63 4.46 17.37
CA GLY A 99 0.70 3.97 17.72
C GLY A 99 1.29 3.03 16.66
N THR A 100 0.89 3.19 15.40
CA THR A 100 1.45 2.49 14.25
C THR A 100 2.90 2.93 14.04
N HIS A 101 3.80 1.96 13.85
CA HIS A 101 5.20 2.23 13.53
C HIS A 101 5.46 2.19 12.02
N LEU A 102 4.83 1.24 11.32
CA LEU A 102 4.88 1.14 9.86
C LEU A 102 3.45 1.08 9.30
N LEU A 103 3.14 2.00 8.41
CA LEU A 103 1.90 2.01 7.63
C LEU A 103 2.23 1.63 6.18
N VAL A 104 1.62 0.56 5.68
CA VAL A 104 1.65 0.19 4.27
C VAL A 104 0.30 0.51 3.64
N CYS A 105 0.31 1.32 2.58
CA CYS A 105 -0.84 1.63 1.74
C CYS A 105 -0.63 1.01 0.36
N ASP A 106 -1.00 -0.26 0.23
CA ASP A 106 -0.79 -1.05 -1.00
C ASP A 106 -1.83 -0.67 -2.06
N GLU A 107 -1.36 -0.34 -3.27
CA GLU A 107 -2.14 0.19 -4.43
C GLU A 107 -2.81 1.57 -4.19
N ILE A 108 -2.41 2.33 -3.19
CA ILE A 108 -2.98 3.67 -2.98
C ILE A 108 -2.67 4.63 -4.16
N LEU A 109 -1.49 4.51 -4.80
CA LEU A 109 -1.13 5.36 -5.93
C LEU A 109 -2.04 5.13 -7.13
N ASP A 110 -2.56 3.92 -7.31
CA ASP A 110 -3.46 3.58 -8.41
C ASP A 110 -4.84 4.23 -8.25
N THR A 111 -5.21 4.62 -7.03
CA THR A 111 -6.43 5.41 -6.80
C THR A 111 -6.42 6.75 -7.52
N LEU A 112 -5.23 7.33 -7.78
CA LEU A 112 -5.07 8.56 -8.55
C LEU A 112 -5.36 8.34 -10.05
N ILE A 113 -4.97 7.19 -10.60
CA ILE A 113 -5.21 6.83 -12.00
C ILE A 113 -6.71 6.81 -12.28
N PHE A 114 -7.47 6.22 -11.36
CA PHE A 114 -8.93 6.10 -11.47
C PHE A 114 -9.69 7.26 -10.83
N LYS A 115 -8.98 8.30 -10.36
CA LYS A 115 -9.56 9.48 -9.71
C LYS A 115 -10.46 9.14 -8.52
N LEU A 116 -10.18 8.05 -7.81
CA LEU A 116 -10.89 7.65 -6.59
C LEU A 116 -10.52 8.54 -5.42
N LEU A 117 -9.24 8.93 -5.33
CA LEU A 117 -8.71 9.88 -4.37
C LEU A 117 -8.07 11.06 -5.12
N LYS A 118 -7.91 12.17 -4.42
CA LYS A 118 -7.19 13.35 -4.89
C LYS A 118 -5.73 13.28 -4.43
N LYS A 119 -4.81 13.80 -5.23
CA LYS A 119 -3.39 13.92 -4.87
C LYS A 119 -3.19 14.65 -3.54
N THR A 120 -3.97 15.69 -3.27
CA THR A 120 -3.92 16.44 -2.01
C THR A 120 -4.18 15.57 -0.78
N GLN A 121 -4.99 14.53 -0.90
CA GLN A 121 -5.25 13.59 0.20
C GLN A 121 -4.04 12.69 0.47
N LEU A 122 -3.29 12.30 -0.56
CA LEU A 122 -2.05 11.55 -0.39
C LEU A 122 -0.93 12.41 0.20
N LEU A 123 -0.84 13.68 -0.22
CA LEU A 123 0.08 14.64 0.40
C LEU A 123 -0.26 14.88 1.88
N GLU A 124 -1.53 14.97 2.23
CA GLU A 124 -1.97 15.04 3.64
C GLU A 124 -1.54 13.80 4.42
N LEU A 125 -1.68 12.60 3.85
CA LEU A 125 -1.23 11.36 4.49
C LEU A 125 0.28 11.38 4.73
N ILE A 126 1.07 11.82 3.75
CA ILE A 126 2.53 12.00 3.89
C ILE A 126 2.85 12.91 5.07
N GLU A 127 2.26 14.11 5.11
CA GLU A 127 2.51 15.09 6.18
C GLU A 127 2.13 14.56 7.57
N ARG A 128 1.05 13.79 7.68
CA ARG A 128 0.65 13.18 8.95
C ARG A 128 1.62 12.10 9.44
N CYS A 129 2.23 11.35 8.51
CA CYS A 129 3.14 10.26 8.82
C CYS A 129 4.59 10.72 9.01
N LYS A 130 5.04 11.75 8.28
CA LYS A 130 6.42 12.23 8.25
C LYS A 130 6.97 12.49 9.66
N GLY A 131 8.12 11.88 9.97
CA GLY A 131 8.76 11.96 11.28
C GLY A 131 8.05 11.23 12.41
N LYS A 132 7.00 10.44 12.13
CA LYS A 132 6.21 9.74 13.16
C LYS A 132 5.96 8.27 12.82
N VAL A 133 5.57 8.00 11.58
CA VAL A 133 5.17 6.66 11.10
C VAL A 133 5.90 6.41 9.80
N GLU A 134 6.63 5.31 9.70
CA GLU A 134 7.22 4.85 8.43
C GLU A 134 6.07 4.56 7.45
N LEU A 135 6.03 5.26 6.30
CA LEU A 135 4.95 5.13 5.32
C LEU A 135 5.46 4.48 4.05
N VAL A 136 4.77 3.44 3.59
CA VAL A 136 5.00 2.81 2.29
C VAL A 136 3.75 2.97 1.43
N MET A 137 3.89 3.54 0.24
CA MET A 137 2.84 3.66 -0.77
C MET A 137 3.23 2.89 -2.02
N THR A 138 2.32 2.08 -2.57
CA THR A 138 2.59 1.33 -3.80
C THR A 138 1.59 1.66 -4.91
N GLY A 139 1.98 1.42 -6.18
CA GLY A 139 1.12 1.51 -7.35
C GLY A 139 1.88 1.48 -8.68
N MET A 140 1.14 1.49 -9.79
CA MET A 140 1.71 1.39 -11.14
C MET A 140 2.37 2.68 -11.63
N SER A 141 1.91 3.82 -11.14
CA SER A 141 2.48 5.13 -11.48
C SER A 141 2.31 6.10 -10.32
N THR A 142 3.09 7.18 -10.34
CA THR A 142 3.00 8.23 -9.34
C THR A 142 3.36 9.59 -9.94
N PRO A 143 2.71 10.68 -9.54
CA PRO A 143 3.13 12.04 -9.88
C PRO A 143 4.52 12.37 -9.32
N SER A 144 5.27 13.21 -10.04
CA SER A 144 6.65 13.59 -9.67
C SER A 144 6.74 14.25 -8.29
N ASP A 145 5.76 15.05 -7.92
CA ASP A 145 5.74 15.73 -6.62
C ASP A 145 5.56 14.75 -5.42
N LEU A 146 4.94 13.59 -5.62
CA LEU A 146 4.95 12.53 -4.61
C LEU A 146 6.31 11.85 -4.52
N ILE A 147 7.05 11.73 -5.63
CA ILE A 147 8.43 11.25 -5.63
C ILE A 147 9.34 12.24 -4.88
N GLU A 148 9.19 13.53 -5.16
CA GLU A 148 9.96 14.61 -4.50
C GLU A 148 9.68 14.70 -2.99
N SER A 149 8.46 14.33 -2.56
CA SER A 149 8.07 14.30 -1.14
C SER A 149 8.54 13.04 -0.41
N ALA A 150 9.03 12.03 -1.12
CA ALA A 150 9.47 10.76 -0.56
C ALA A 150 10.95 10.79 -0.16
N ASP A 151 11.31 10.05 0.90
CA ASP A 151 12.70 9.81 1.29
C ASP A 151 13.31 8.65 0.49
N TYR A 152 12.45 7.68 0.08
CA TYR A 152 12.83 6.57 -0.80
C TYR A 152 11.83 6.44 -1.95
N ALA A 153 12.30 6.54 -3.18
CA ALA A 153 11.55 6.23 -4.37
C ALA A 153 12.19 5.05 -5.10
N THR A 154 11.42 3.99 -5.37
CA THR A 154 11.90 2.81 -6.10
C THR A 154 10.98 2.55 -7.27
N GLU A 155 11.54 2.57 -8.48
CA GLU A 155 10.84 2.18 -9.67
C GLU A 155 11.03 0.69 -9.97
N PHE A 156 9.92 -0.02 -10.19
CA PHE A 156 9.90 -1.41 -10.63
C PHE A 156 9.71 -1.47 -12.14
N VAL A 157 10.80 -1.73 -12.85
CA VAL A 157 10.79 -1.78 -14.31
C VAL A 157 10.50 -3.19 -14.79
N GLN A 158 9.54 -3.33 -15.70
CA GLN A 158 9.19 -4.60 -16.30
C GLN A 158 10.08 -4.88 -17.53
N ILE A 159 11.10 -5.69 -17.38
CA ILE A 159 11.95 -6.13 -18.49
C ILE A 159 11.27 -7.26 -19.28
N LYS A 160 10.67 -8.23 -18.57
CA LYS A 160 9.91 -9.35 -19.12
C LYS A 160 8.74 -9.66 -18.20
N HIS A 161 7.65 -10.17 -18.76
CA HIS A 161 6.52 -10.64 -17.98
C HIS A 161 5.93 -11.90 -18.60
N ALA A 162 5.83 -12.96 -17.80
CA ALA A 162 5.34 -14.26 -18.27
C ALA A 162 3.89 -14.24 -18.79
N TYR A 163 3.09 -13.25 -18.37
CA TYR A 163 1.74 -13.04 -18.90
C TYR A 163 1.71 -12.92 -20.42
N TYR A 164 2.67 -12.22 -21.04
CA TYR A 164 2.74 -12.04 -22.49
C TYR A 164 3.13 -13.31 -23.25
N THR A 165 3.61 -14.33 -22.55
CA THR A 165 3.89 -15.66 -23.10
C THR A 165 2.83 -16.69 -22.67
N GLY A 166 1.68 -16.23 -22.13
CA GLY A 166 0.52 -17.07 -21.83
C GLY A 166 0.47 -17.66 -20.41
N ALA A 167 1.41 -17.31 -19.52
CA ALA A 167 1.34 -17.74 -18.14
C ALA A 167 0.17 -17.05 -17.40
N LYS A 168 -0.61 -17.87 -16.69
CA LYS A 168 -1.68 -17.36 -15.81
C LYS A 168 -1.14 -17.08 -14.42
N ALA A 169 -1.81 -16.18 -13.68
CA ALA A 169 -1.50 -15.92 -12.27
C ALA A 169 -1.65 -17.21 -11.44
N ARG A 170 -0.63 -17.51 -10.61
CA ARG A 170 -0.56 -18.74 -9.80
C ARG A 170 -0.78 -18.42 -8.33
N LYS A 171 -1.58 -19.26 -7.68
CA LYS A 171 -1.83 -19.16 -6.25
C LYS A 171 -0.54 -19.34 -5.45
N GLY A 172 -0.30 -18.43 -4.51
CA GLY A 172 0.89 -18.44 -3.66
C GLY A 172 2.16 -17.86 -4.32
N ILE A 173 2.06 -17.43 -5.61
CA ILE A 173 3.17 -16.77 -6.33
C ILE A 173 2.76 -15.35 -6.72
N GLU A 174 1.72 -15.20 -7.53
CA GLU A 174 1.21 -13.88 -7.94
C GLU A 174 0.08 -13.38 -7.03
N TYR A 175 -0.61 -14.27 -6.31
CA TYR A 175 -1.69 -13.89 -5.34
C TYR A 175 -1.84 -14.89 -4.18
#